data_eb677eaf8469b22f54ce889b4c247778
#
_entry.id   eb677eaf8469b22f54ce889b4c247778
#
_cell.length_a   1.000
_cell.length_b   1.000
_cell.length_c   1.000
_cell.angle_alpha   90.00
_cell.angle_beta   90.00
_cell.angle_gamma   90.00
#
_symmetry.space_group_name_H-M   'P 1'
#
loop_
_entity.id
_entity.type
_entity.pdbx_description
1 polymer ?
#
loop_
_entity_poly.entity_id
_entity_poly.type
_entity_poly.pdbx_seq_one_letter_code
_entity_poly.pdbx_strand_id
1 'polypeptide(L)'
;MAFIIVAIIIIGYVVMATGNITNINKSAVAMFVGTVGWVLYICFGTDFVMSQHPGDYLSWLSGTVPNSVAVKHFIAENIFLLYVGRAAEVVLFLLATMTIVEILDNNGCFDFIAPILRTRKSRKYLWLITLVTFVISANLDNITTTTMMLVVMHQMVPNRRLRMLYGCAIVLAANCGGALTVIGSPEGLALWNNGVLTATNYSMWLLVPCLLAWVVPTLWLSRSLPERIDMELPAMPYRGDDTNLNVWQRVMMLFVGIGGLWFIPTFHNITKLSPFVGALCVLSLLWIVNEIVNHRLMNADQMIQRRMPRVLQYGVIQLMLFVMGIMLAVAVMQEIGAWAWLAQWLDHHVRSIWVVAVVTGFVSSVLDNFATCMTFASIYALPDGDTLQQVSDAAYRSQFDVNGLYWKLVAYSSAVGGNIFLIGSASGLALMKLERIRVGWYIRNVGVLSLVSWLVGLLVLWGLSVLM
;
A
#
# COMPACT_ATOMS: atom_id res chain seq x y z
N MET A 1 -17.02 -27.70 0.29
CA MET A 1 -15.92 -27.14 1.10
C MET A 1 -15.51 -25.77 0.65
N ALA A 2 -15.43 -25.47 -0.65
CA ALA A 2 -15.14 -24.11 -1.14
C ALA A 2 -16.03 -23.03 -0.49
N PHE A 3 -17.33 -23.25 -0.36
CA PHE A 3 -18.25 -22.31 0.31
C PHE A 3 -17.87 -21.97 1.77
N ILE A 4 -17.33 -22.95 2.51
CA ILE A 4 -16.90 -22.72 3.90
C ILE A 4 -15.68 -21.78 3.92
N ILE A 5 -14.70 -22.02 3.06
CA ILE A 5 -13.50 -21.16 2.93
C ILE A 5 -13.91 -19.76 2.52
N VAL A 6 -14.76 -19.63 1.50
CA VAL A 6 -15.29 -18.34 1.05
C VAL A 6 -16.02 -17.61 2.18
N ALA A 7 -16.89 -18.33 2.92
CA ALA A 7 -17.63 -17.74 4.04
C ALA A 7 -16.70 -17.24 5.15
N ILE A 8 -15.67 -18.00 5.52
CA ILE A 8 -14.67 -17.59 6.53
C ILE A 8 -13.95 -16.32 6.07
N ILE A 9 -13.56 -16.23 4.80
CA ILE A 9 -12.87 -15.06 4.26
C ILE A 9 -13.78 -13.84 4.24
N ILE A 10 -15.03 -13.98 3.81
CA ILE A 10 -16.02 -12.89 3.82
C ILE A 10 -16.28 -12.42 5.26
N ILE A 11 -16.49 -13.33 6.20
CA ILE A 11 -16.66 -13.00 7.62
C ILE A 11 -15.41 -12.26 8.14
N GLY A 12 -14.22 -12.74 7.78
CA GLY A 12 -12.96 -12.06 8.14
C GLY A 12 -12.89 -10.63 7.60
N TYR A 13 -13.29 -10.40 6.36
CA TYR A 13 -13.36 -9.04 5.79
C TYR A 13 -14.38 -8.16 6.51
N VAL A 14 -15.53 -8.68 6.87
CA VAL A 14 -16.52 -7.94 7.67
C VAL A 14 -15.95 -7.60 9.06
N VAL A 15 -15.27 -8.53 9.72
CA VAL A 15 -14.63 -8.28 11.01
C VAL A 15 -13.50 -7.23 10.88
N MET A 16 -12.69 -7.29 9.83
CA MET A 16 -11.66 -6.27 9.55
C MET A 16 -12.26 -4.90 9.29
N ALA A 17 -13.36 -4.82 8.52
CA ALA A 17 -14.08 -3.57 8.27
C ALA A 17 -14.66 -2.96 9.54
N THR A 18 -15.14 -3.79 10.46
CA THR A 18 -15.71 -3.38 11.76
C THR A 18 -14.65 -3.28 12.87
N GLY A 19 -13.38 -3.52 12.58
CA GLY A 19 -12.28 -3.55 13.55
C GLY A 19 -12.14 -2.26 14.37
N ASN A 20 -12.52 -1.11 13.82
CA ASN A 20 -12.53 0.17 14.53
C ASN A 20 -13.64 0.26 15.61
N ILE A 21 -14.71 -0.52 15.47
CA ILE A 21 -15.84 -0.59 16.42
C ILE A 21 -15.57 -1.67 17.45
N THR A 22 -15.09 -2.83 16.99
CA THR A 22 -14.84 -4.02 17.82
C THR A 22 -13.52 -3.99 18.57
N ASN A 23 -12.60 -3.06 18.21
CA ASN A 23 -11.21 -2.99 18.68
C ASN A 23 -10.39 -4.27 18.39
N ILE A 24 -10.82 -5.10 17.44
CA ILE A 24 -10.09 -6.28 17.00
C ILE A 24 -8.98 -5.84 16.03
N ASN A 25 -7.79 -6.39 16.23
CA ASN A 25 -6.66 -6.08 15.37
C ASN A 25 -6.84 -6.71 13.98
N LYS A 26 -6.85 -5.88 12.94
CA LYS A 26 -7.01 -6.31 11.53
C LYS A 26 -5.96 -7.34 11.12
N SER A 27 -4.72 -7.21 11.59
CA SER A 27 -3.63 -8.13 11.25
C SER A 27 -3.86 -9.53 11.82
N ALA A 28 -4.38 -9.61 13.04
CA ALA A 28 -4.72 -10.90 13.65
C ALA A 28 -5.82 -11.62 12.87
N VAL A 29 -6.84 -10.87 12.42
CA VAL A 29 -7.93 -11.43 11.59
C VAL A 29 -7.41 -11.88 10.23
N ALA A 30 -6.60 -11.07 9.55
CA ALA A 30 -6.01 -11.42 8.27
C ALA A 30 -5.16 -12.70 8.35
N MET A 31 -4.29 -12.78 9.36
CA MET A 31 -3.47 -13.97 9.59
C MET A 31 -4.33 -15.21 9.89
N PHE A 32 -5.35 -15.06 10.74
CA PHE A 32 -6.27 -16.17 11.06
C PHE A 32 -6.98 -16.68 9.80
N VAL A 33 -7.55 -15.78 9.01
CA VAL A 33 -8.28 -16.14 7.78
C VAL A 33 -7.35 -16.79 6.75
N GLY A 34 -6.15 -16.23 6.54
CA GLY A 34 -5.16 -16.79 5.63
C GLY A 34 -4.69 -18.18 6.08
N THR A 35 -4.33 -18.37 7.34
CA THR A 35 -3.84 -19.65 7.86
C THR A 35 -4.91 -20.71 7.92
N VAL A 36 -6.10 -20.39 8.44
CA VAL A 36 -7.23 -21.35 8.50
C VAL A 36 -7.69 -21.73 7.10
N GLY A 37 -7.72 -20.77 6.15
CA GLY A 37 -8.04 -21.06 4.76
C GLY A 37 -7.11 -22.13 4.17
N TRP A 38 -5.79 -22.01 4.34
CA TRP A 38 -4.82 -23.00 3.86
C TRP A 38 -4.91 -24.34 4.58
N VAL A 39 -5.18 -24.35 5.89
CA VAL A 39 -5.41 -25.60 6.64
C VAL A 39 -6.63 -26.34 6.08
N LEU A 40 -7.72 -25.63 5.83
CA LEU A 40 -8.90 -26.23 5.22
C LEU A 40 -8.64 -26.71 3.78
N TYR A 41 -7.89 -25.90 2.99
CA TYR A 41 -7.50 -26.29 1.64
C TYR A 41 -6.71 -27.61 1.63
N ILE A 42 -5.71 -27.77 2.48
CA ILE A 42 -4.91 -29.00 2.59
C ILE A 42 -5.76 -30.20 3.06
N CYS A 43 -6.70 -29.98 3.98
CA CYS A 43 -7.58 -31.07 4.46
C CYS A 43 -8.43 -31.67 3.34
N PHE A 44 -8.83 -30.86 2.35
CA PHE A 44 -9.68 -31.26 1.21
C PHE A 44 -8.93 -31.17 -0.12
N GLY A 45 -7.59 -31.21 -0.08
CA GLY A 45 -6.72 -30.89 -1.19
C GLY A 45 -6.87 -31.80 -2.41
N THR A 46 -7.31 -33.04 -2.24
CA THR A 46 -7.44 -33.97 -3.37
C THR A 46 -8.42 -33.44 -4.43
N ASP A 47 -9.58 -32.93 -4.01
CA ASP A 47 -10.60 -32.44 -4.93
C ASP A 47 -10.12 -31.14 -5.63
N PHE A 48 -9.45 -30.25 -4.90
CA PHE A 48 -8.95 -28.98 -5.42
C PHE A 48 -7.77 -29.15 -6.39
N VAL A 49 -6.77 -29.96 -6.03
CA VAL A 49 -5.60 -30.22 -6.87
C VAL A 49 -6.01 -30.89 -8.18
N MET A 50 -6.91 -31.86 -8.13
CA MET A 50 -7.38 -32.53 -9.33
C MET A 50 -8.23 -31.62 -10.23
N SER A 51 -8.85 -30.58 -9.69
CA SER A 51 -9.62 -29.59 -10.48
C SER A 51 -8.76 -28.48 -11.08
N GLN A 52 -7.75 -28.00 -10.36
CA GLN A 52 -6.96 -26.83 -10.75
C GLN A 52 -5.58 -27.19 -11.34
N HIS A 53 -4.94 -28.26 -10.84
CA HIS A 53 -3.56 -28.64 -11.21
C HIS A 53 -3.44 -30.13 -11.61
N PRO A 54 -4.33 -30.70 -12.45
CA PRO A 54 -4.28 -32.13 -12.76
C PRO A 54 -2.99 -32.55 -13.48
N GLY A 55 -2.52 -31.75 -14.43
CA GLY A 55 -1.32 -32.01 -15.21
C GLY A 55 -0.04 -31.96 -14.38
N ASP A 56 0.11 -30.90 -13.59
CA ASP A 56 1.30 -30.68 -12.75
C ASP A 56 1.40 -31.75 -11.66
N TYR A 57 0.29 -32.12 -11.04
CA TYR A 57 0.25 -33.16 -10.02
C TYR A 57 0.61 -34.53 -10.59
N LEU A 58 0.06 -34.89 -11.76
CA LEU A 58 0.38 -36.17 -12.41
C LEU A 58 1.85 -36.23 -12.86
N SER A 59 2.42 -35.14 -13.34
CA SER A 59 3.82 -35.06 -13.71
C SER A 59 4.75 -35.18 -12.49
N TRP A 60 4.37 -34.55 -11.37
CA TRP A 60 5.12 -34.61 -10.10
C TRP A 60 5.10 -36.03 -9.50
N LEU A 61 3.99 -36.76 -9.61
CA LEU A 61 3.87 -38.14 -9.10
C LEU A 61 4.83 -39.14 -9.76
N SER A 62 5.37 -38.84 -10.95
CA SER A 62 6.36 -39.68 -11.66
C SER A 62 6.01 -41.17 -11.71
N GLY A 63 4.72 -41.50 -11.82
CA GLY A 63 4.22 -42.87 -11.90
C GLY A 63 3.92 -43.55 -10.54
N THR A 64 4.06 -42.83 -9.41
CA THR A 64 3.60 -43.35 -8.10
C THR A 64 2.09 -43.28 -7.98
N VAL A 65 1.52 -44.14 -7.16
CA VAL A 65 0.03 -44.20 -7.00
C VAL A 65 -0.43 -42.96 -6.20
N PRO A 66 -1.42 -42.20 -6.71
CA PRO A 66 -2.00 -41.08 -6.00
C PRO A 66 -2.52 -41.49 -4.62
N ASN A 67 -2.10 -40.78 -3.58
CA ASN A 67 -2.63 -40.98 -2.23
C ASN A 67 -2.76 -39.61 -1.51
N SER A 68 -3.53 -39.59 -0.43
CA SER A 68 -3.82 -38.35 0.33
C SER A 68 -2.54 -37.70 0.89
N VAL A 69 -1.50 -38.45 1.19
CA VAL A 69 -0.22 -37.93 1.69
C VAL A 69 0.55 -37.26 0.56
N ALA A 70 0.61 -37.88 -0.63
CA ALA A 70 1.26 -37.31 -1.81
C ALA A 70 0.62 -35.98 -2.22
N VAL A 71 -0.73 -35.87 -2.19
CA VAL A 71 -1.43 -34.60 -2.46
C VAL A 71 -1.02 -33.51 -1.47
N LYS A 72 -0.93 -33.82 -0.18
CA LYS A 72 -0.50 -32.85 0.85
C LYS A 72 0.92 -32.40 0.65
N HIS A 73 1.84 -33.29 0.28
CA HIS A 73 3.23 -32.94 -0.06
C HIS A 73 3.28 -32.03 -1.30
N PHE A 74 2.57 -32.39 -2.36
CA PHE A 74 2.49 -31.58 -3.56
C PHE A 74 1.99 -30.16 -3.26
N ILE A 75 0.89 -30.02 -2.50
CA ILE A 75 0.36 -28.71 -2.09
C ILE A 75 1.42 -27.93 -1.30
N ALA A 76 2.06 -28.56 -0.32
CA ALA A 76 3.03 -27.87 0.55
C ALA A 76 4.24 -27.37 -0.24
N GLU A 77 4.80 -28.18 -1.13
CA GLU A 77 6.05 -27.89 -1.81
C GLU A 77 5.87 -27.07 -3.09
N ASN A 78 4.81 -27.30 -3.87
CA ASN A 78 4.66 -26.68 -5.19
C ASN A 78 3.62 -25.56 -5.23
N ILE A 79 2.60 -25.59 -4.38
CA ILE A 79 1.54 -24.59 -4.37
C ILE A 79 1.77 -23.58 -3.22
N PHE A 80 1.70 -24.05 -1.97
CA PHE A 80 1.75 -23.18 -0.80
C PHE A 80 3.06 -22.39 -0.71
N LEU A 81 4.21 -23.04 -0.92
CA LEU A 81 5.51 -22.39 -0.85
C LEU A 81 5.66 -21.26 -1.90
N LEU A 82 5.08 -21.43 -3.09
CA LEU A 82 5.07 -20.41 -4.13
C LEU A 82 4.33 -19.14 -3.66
N TYR A 83 3.16 -19.30 -3.06
CA TYR A 83 2.38 -18.17 -2.54
C TYR A 83 3.04 -17.51 -1.33
N VAL A 84 3.62 -18.31 -0.43
CA VAL A 84 4.43 -17.79 0.68
C VAL A 84 5.62 -17.00 0.16
N GLY A 85 6.30 -17.50 -0.88
CA GLY A 85 7.40 -16.80 -1.53
C GLY A 85 7.00 -15.43 -2.06
N ARG A 86 5.91 -15.37 -2.83
CA ARG A 86 5.36 -14.10 -3.37
C ARG A 86 4.95 -13.12 -2.25
N ALA A 87 4.32 -13.62 -1.19
CA ALA A 87 3.96 -12.79 -0.05
C ALA A 87 5.20 -12.29 0.71
N ALA A 88 6.20 -13.15 0.90
CA ALA A 88 7.45 -12.80 1.54
C ALA A 88 8.23 -11.72 0.78
N GLU A 89 8.23 -11.73 -0.55
CA GLU A 89 8.86 -10.69 -1.37
C GLU A 89 8.29 -9.31 -1.08
N VAL A 90 6.95 -9.19 -1.03
CA VAL A 90 6.27 -7.93 -0.70
C VAL A 90 6.58 -7.50 0.73
N VAL A 91 6.52 -8.42 1.70
CA VAL A 91 6.81 -8.15 3.11
C VAL A 91 8.27 -7.71 3.31
N LEU A 92 9.23 -8.37 2.67
CA LEU A 92 10.66 -8.01 2.75
C LEU A 92 10.94 -6.65 2.10
N PHE A 93 10.26 -6.32 1.00
CA PHE A 93 10.37 -5.01 0.40
C PHE A 93 9.86 -3.92 1.35
N LEU A 94 8.68 -4.10 1.94
CA LEU A 94 8.12 -3.16 2.91
C LEU A 94 9.00 -3.02 4.14
N LEU A 95 9.56 -4.13 4.64
CA LEU A 95 10.53 -4.10 5.74
C LEU A 95 11.72 -3.22 5.39
N ALA A 96 12.30 -3.43 4.21
CA ALA A 96 13.47 -2.68 3.77
C ALA A 96 13.17 -1.18 3.62
N THR A 97 12.10 -0.83 2.92
CA THR A 97 11.74 0.58 2.67
C THR A 97 11.38 1.32 3.94
N MET A 98 10.57 0.73 4.82
CA MET A 98 10.22 1.34 6.11
C MET A 98 11.46 1.50 7.00
N THR A 99 12.39 0.54 6.99
CA THR A 99 13.65 0.65 7.73
C THR A 99 14.54 1.77 7.20
N ILE A 100 14.62 1.91 5.86
CA ILE A 100 15.35 3.03 5.23
C ILE A 100 14.81 4.38 5.72
N VAL A 101 13.47 4.54 5.69
CA VAL A 101 12.82 5.80 6.12
C VAL A 101 13.08 6.08 7.59
N GLU A 102 12.99 5.08 8.46
CA GLU A 102 13.26 5.21 9.89
C GLU A 102 14.73 5.58 10.17
N ILE A 103 15.69 4.99 9.45
CA ILE A 103 17.10 5.39 9.56
C ILE A 103 17.26 6.86 9.18
N LEU A 104 16.63 7.31 8.10
CA LEU A 104 16.69 8.70 7.66
C LEU A 104 16.05 9.66 8.68
N ASP A 105 14.86 9.29 9.20
CA ASP A 105 14.14 10.09 10.19
C ASP A 105 14.92 10.19 11.51
N ASN A 106 15.44 9.08 12.01
CA ASN A 106 16.24 9.04 13.24
C ASN A 106 17.53 9.88 13.15
N ASN A 107 18.08 10.09 11.95
CA ASN A 107 19.23 10.93 11.71
C ASN A 107 18.89 12.38 11.37
N GLY A 108 17.60 12.77 11.46
CA GLY A 108 17.14 14.13 11.19
C GLY A 108 17.28 14.55 9.72
N CYS A 109 17.28 13.57 8.80
CA CYS A 109 17.39 13.87 7.37
C CYS A 109 16.17 14.62 6.81
N PHE A 110 15.04 14.60 7.51
CA PHE A 110 13.80 15.30 7.15
C PHE A 110 13.57 16.61 7.89
N ASP A 111 14.53 17.08 8.71
CA ASP A 111 14.40 18.29 9.53
C ASP A 111 14.19 19.58 8.71
N PHE A 112 14.62 19.56 7.44
CA PHE A 112 14.42 20.69 6.52
C PHE A 112 12.94 20.97 6.19
N ILE A 113 12.04 20.03 6.48
CA ILE A 113 10.60 20.17 6.19
C ILE A 113 9.97 21.26 7.06
N ALA A 114 10.26 21.28 8.36
CA ALA A 114 9.65 22.22 9.29
C ALA A 114 9.94 23.69 8.95
N PRO A 115 11.18 24.12 8.62
CA PRO A 115 11.47 25.46 8.11
C PRO A 115 10.70 25.84 6.84
N ILE A 116 10.55 24.90 5.88
CA ILE A 116 9.79 25.14 4.64
C ILE A 116 8.32 25.43 4.94
N LEU A 117 7.75 24.74 5.91
CA LEU A 117 6.35 24.87 6.30
C LEU A 117 6.06 26.15 7.10
N ARG A 118 7.08 26.90 7.52
CA ARG A 118 6.92 28.08 8.37
C ARG A 118 6.25 29.24 7.62
N THR A 119 4.93 29.39 7.78
CA THR A 119 4.17 30.50 7.20
C THR A 119 2.91 30.82 8.02
N ARG A 120 2.63 32.11 8.23
CA ARG A 120 1.41 32.56 8.95
C ARG A 120 0.15 32.61 8.06
N LYS A 121 0.29 32.42 6.75
CA LYS A 121 -0.84 32.40 5.82
C LYS A 121 -1.43 31.01 5.76
N SER A 122 -2.64 30.82 6.27
CA SER A 122 -3.32 29.51 6.40
C SER A 122 -3.42 28.75 5.07
N ARG A 123 -3.82 29.43 3.99
CA ARG A 123 -3.90 28.83 2.65
C ARG A 123 -2.53 28.40 2.11
N LYS A 124 -1.49 29.24 2.31
CA LYS A 124 -0.13 28.91 1.88
C LYS A 124 0.39 27.69 2.65
N TYR A 125 0.11 27.61 3.94
CA TYR A 125 0.46 26.46 4.76
C TYR A 125 -0.19 25.17 4.25
N LEU A 126 -1.51 25.21 3.94
CA LEU A 126 -2.22 24.06 3.39
C LEU A 126 -1.55 23.53 2.12
N TRP A 127 -1.26 24.42 1.16
CA TRP A 127 -0.64 24.01 -0.10
C TRP A 127 0.78 23.47 0.10
N LEU A 128 1.58 24.10 0.96
CA LEU A 128 2.94 23.65 1.23
C LEU A 128 2.94 22.27 1.91
N ILE A 129 2.15 22.11 2.97
CA ILE A 129 2.15 20.85 3.70
C ILE A 129 1.60 19.70 2.85
N THR A 130 0.55 19.93 2.05
CA THR A 130 0.00 18.90 1.18
C THR A 130 0.90 18.59 -0.02
N LEU A 131 1.58 19.58 -0.60
CA LEU A 131 2.56 19.37 -1.67
C LEU A 131 3.74 18.54 -1.18
N VAL A 132 4.31 18.93 -0.04
CA VAL A 132 5.42 18.18 0.59
C VAL A 132 4.98 16.76 0.90
N THR A 133 3.79 16.58 1.48
CA THR A 133 3.23 15.25 1.76
C THR A 133 3.06 14.42 0.48
N PHE A 134 2.51 15.00 -0.59
CA PHE A 134 2.30 14.32 -1.86
C PHE A 134 3.62 13.83 -2.46
N VAL A 135 4.63 14.71 -2.52
CA VAL A 135 5.96 14.39 -3.08
C VAL A 135 6.67 13.34 -2.23
N ILE A 136 6.65 13.47 -0.91
CA ILE A 136 7.30 12.50 -0.03
C ILE A 136 6.60 11.16 -0.13
N SER A 137 5.26 11.12 -0.12
CA SER A 137 4.50 9.87 -0.20
C SER A 137 4.67 9.15 -1.55
N ALA A 138 4.92 9.86 -2.62
CA ALA A 138 5.26 9.25 -3.90
C ALA A 138 6.63 8.53 -3.90
N ASN A 139 7.49 8.84 -2.95
CA ASN A 139 8.85 8.27 -2.84
C ASN A 139 9.02 7.34 -1.65
N LEU A 140 8.22 7.57 -0.61
CA LEU A 140 8.14 6.75 0.59
C LEU A 140 6.74 6.16 0.67
N ASP A 141 6.48 5.31 1.65
CA ASP A 141 5.12 4.78 1.81
C ASP A 141 4.15 5.85 2.37
N ASN A 142 2.85 5.71 2.03
CA ASN A 142 1.81 6.64 2.42
C ASN A 142 1.55 6.67 3.93
N ILE A 143 1.77 5.56 4.65
CA ILE A 143 1.50 5.44 6.09
C ILE A 143 2.56 6.19 6.89
N THR A 144 3.84 5.91 6.60
CA THR A 144 4.98 6.57 7.26
C THR A 144 4.98 8.06 6.97
N THR A 145 4.77 8.45 5.70
CA THR A 145 4.65 9.87 5.31
C THR A 145 3.52 10.57 6.05
N THR A 146 2.35 9.95 6.13
CA THR A 146 1.21 10.52 6.86
C THR A 146 1.54 10.73 8.33
N THR A 147 2.08 9.71 9.01
CA THR A 147 2.42 9.80 10.44
C THR A 147 3.44 10.90 10.72
N MET A 148 4.49 10.97 9.91
CA MET A 148 5.51 12.02 10.02
C MET A 148 4.90 13.42 9.85
N MET A 149 4.13 13.63 8.79
CA MET A 149 3.54 14.95 8.50
C MET A 149 2.44 15.34 9.49
N LEU A 150 1.70 14.38 10.03
CA LEU A 150 0.73 14.63 11.10
C LEU A 150 1.42 15.06 12.40
N VAL A 151 2.55 14.47 12.75
CA VAL A 151 3.35 14.88 13.92
C VAL A 151 3.88 16.30 13.75
N VAL A 152 4.46 16.62 12.59
CA VAL A 152 4.92 17.99 12.28
C VAL A 152 3.77 18.99 12.35
N MET A 153 2.63 18.68 11.74
CA MET A 153 1.43 19.52 11.78
C MET A 153 0.92 19.72 13.22
N HIS A 154 0.88 18.65 14.01
CA HIS A 154 0.39 18.68 15.39
C HIS A 154 1.24 19.60 16.28
N GLN A 155 2.55 19.63 16.07
CA GLN A 155 3.47 20.52 16.79
C GLN A 155 3.35 22.00 16.36
N MET A 156 3.07 22.25 15.08
CA MET A 156 3.05 23.62 14.53
C MET A 156 1.70 24.32 14.68
N VAL A 157 0.59 23.59 14.75
CA VAL A 157 -0.77 24.12 14.73
C VAL A 157 -1.47 23.88 16.07
N PRO A 158 -1.62 24.90 16.96
CA PRO A 158 -2.26 24.71 18.26
C PRO A 158 -3.76 24.47 18.16
N ASN A 159 -4.44 25.05 17.17
CA ASN A 159 -5.88 24.98 17.04
C ASN A 159 -6.34 23.62 16.51
N ARG A 160 -7.05 22.83 17.35
CA ARG A 160 -7.54 21.49 17.03
C ARG A 160 -8.44 21.45 15.79
N ARG A 161 -9.34 22.45 15.59
CA ARG A 161 -10.23 22.46 14.42
C ARG A 161 -9.44 22.59 13.12
N LEU A 162 -8.41 23.40 13.12
CA LEU A 162 -7.51 23.54 11.97
C LEU A 162 -6.68 22.29 11.77
N ARG A 163 -6.15 21.67 12.86
CA ARG A 163 -5.44 20.39 12.76
C ARG A 163 -6.28 19.29 12.13
N MET A 164 -7.56 19.21 12.45
CA MET A 164 -8.47 18.24 11.82
C MET A 164 -8.56 18.46 10.31
N LEU A 165 -8.68 19.70 9.83
CA LEU A 165 -8.78 20.03 8.41
C LEU A 165 -7.44 19.79 7.68
N TYR A 166 -6.33 20.27 8.24
CA TYR A 166 -5.00 20.03 7.68
C TYR A 166 -4.64 18.55 7.68
N GLY A 167 -4.98 17.84 8.76
CA GLY A 167 -4.77 16.40 8.85
C GLY A 167 -5.54 15.62 7.78
N CYS A 168 -6.78 15.99 7.52
CA CYS A 168 -7.55 15.41 6.40
C CYS A 168 -6.85 15.68 5.05
N ALA A 169 -6.39 16.90 4.83
CA ALA A 169 -5.68 17.26 3.60
C ALA A 169 -4.34 16.50 3.45
N ILE A 170 -3.62 16.27 4.56
CA ILE A 170 -2.41 15.44 4.60
C ILE A 170 -2.72 14.00 4.17
N VAL A 171 -3.76 13.37 4.74
CA VAL A 171 -4.15 12.01 4.38
C VAL A 171 -4.52 11.89 2.91
N LEU A 172 -5.31 12.85 2.39
CA LEU A 172 -5.66 12.90 0.96
C LEU A 172 -4.42 13.01 0.08
N ALA A 173 -3.50 13.92 0.43
CA ALA A 173 -2.26 14.10 -0.30
C ALA A 173 -1.35 12.88 -0.25
N ALA A 174 -1.24 12.23 0.92
CA ALA A 174 -0.44 11.03 1.11
C ALA A 174 -0.96 9.84 0.29
N ASN A 175 -2.26 9.58 0.32
CA ASN A 175 -2.84 8.47 -0.44
C ASN A 175 -2.80 8.74 -1.96
N CYS A 176 -3.00 9.99 -2.41
CA CYS A 176 -2.84 10.33 -3.82
C CYS A 176 -1.37 10.28 -4.26
N GLY A 177 -0.43 10.74 -3.44
CA GLY A 177 1.01 10.66 -3.72
C GLY A 177 1.50 9.21 -3.73
N GLY A 178 1.08 8.40 -2.75
CA GLY A 178 1.40 6.98 -2.68
C GLY A 178 0.86 6.18 -3.88
N ALA A 179 -0.31 6.54 -4.39
CA ALA A 179 -0.88 5.92 -5.59
C ALA A 179 -0.13 6.26 -6.88
N LEU A 180 0.70 7.30 -6.90
CA LEU A 180 1.41 7.77 -8.09
C LEU A 180 2.52 6.82 -8.53
N THR A 181 3.20 6.19 -7.61
CA THR A 181 4.35 5.33 -7.89
C THR A 181 4.15 3.93 -7.32
N VAL A 182 4.79 2.94 -7.92
CA VAL A 182 4.72 1.55 -7.44
C VAL A 182 5.35 1.35 -6.06
N ILE A 183 6.26 2.24 -5.63
CA ILE A 183 6.93 2.17 -4.32
C ILE A 183 6.23 3.03 -3.26
N GLY A 184 5.34 3.93 -3.66
CA GLY A 184 4.64 4.86 -2.76
C GLY A 184 3.50 4.22 -1.96
N SER A 185 3.09 3.00 -2.30
CA SER A 185 2.06 2.28 -1.56
C SER A 185 2.22 0.76 -1.69
N PRO A 186 1.79 -0.02 -0.67
CA PRO A 186 1.83 -1.48 -0.73
C PRO A 186 1.05 -2.06 -1.91
N GLU A 187 -0.03 -1.40 -2.34
CA GLU A 187 -0.88 -1.82 -3.46
C GLU A 187 -0.12 -1.80 -4.78
N GLY A 188 0.52 -0.67 -5.09
CA GLY A 188 1.32 -0.51 -6.30
C GLY A 188 2.50 -1.49 -6.33
N LEU A 189 3.15 -1.66 -5.18
CA LEU A 189 4.25 -2.59 -5.02
C LEU A 189 3.84 -4.04 -5.31
N ALA A 190 2.73 -4.50 -4.74
CA ALA A 190 2.27 -5.88 -4.92
C ALA A 190 1.90 -6.16 -6.38
N LEU A 191 1.25 -5.21 -7.07
CA LEU A 191 0.95 -5.33 -8.50
C LEU A 191 2.22 -5.36 -9.36
N TRP A 192 3.21 -4.54 -9.03
CA TRP A 192 4.50 -4.56 -9.71
C TRP A 192 5.28 -5.86 -9.48
N ASN A 193 5.32 -6.33 -8.24
CA ASN A 193 5.98 -7.60 -7.89
C ASN A 193 5.32 -8.80 -8.55
N ASN A 194 4.00 -8.77 -8.72
CA ASN A 194 3.25 -9.78 -9.47
C ASN A 194 3.47 -9.68 -11.01
N GLY A 195 4.23 -8.71 -11.51
CA GLY A 195 4.55 -8.56 -12.93
C GLY A 195 3.43 -8.00 -13.81
N VAL A 196 2.29 -7.60 -13.23
CA VAL A 196 1.15 -7.05 -14.00
C VAL A 196 1.37 -5.62 -14.47
N LEU A 197 2.29 -4.90 -13.82
CA LEU A 197 2.61 -3.49 -14.11
C LEU A 197 4.12 -3.27 -14.19
N THR A 198 4.53 -2.33 -15.03
CA THR A 198 5.88 -1.75 -15.01
C THR A 198 5.86 -0.40 -14.31
N ALA A 199 6.89 -0.10 -13.52
CA ALA A 199 6.95 1.10 -12.69
C ALA A 199 6.76 2.40 -13.50
N THR A 200 7.40 2.50 -14.66
CA THR A 200 7.32 3.70 -15.52
C THR A 200 5.93 3.89 -16.10
N ASN A 201 5.35 2.83 -16.69
CA ASN A 201 4.01 2.92 -17.29
C ASN A 201 2.94 3.26 -16.25
N TYR A 202 3.03 2.64 -15.07
CA TYR A 202 2.15 2.91 -13.94
C TYR A 202 2.16 4.40 -13.55
N SER A 203 3.34 4.95 -13.29
CA SER A 203 3.49 6.35 -12.85
C SER A 203 3.07 7.35 -13.93
N MET A 204 3.36 7.07 -15.21
CA MET A 204 2.94 7.94 -16.32
C MET A 204 1.41 8.04 -16.43
N TRP A 205 0.70 6.93 -16.32
CA TRP A 205 -0.75 6.92 -16.39
C TRP A 205 -1.44 7.56 -15.19
N LEU A 206 -0.89 7.35 -13.99
CA LEU A 206 -1.49 7.84 -12.76
C LEU A 206 -1.08 9.26 -12.37
N LEU A 207 -0.10 9.88 -13.07
CA LEU A 207 0.37 11.22 -12.75
C LEU A 207 -0.77 12.25 -12.73
N VAL A 208 -1.50 12.38 -13.82
CA VAL A 208 -2.57 13.38 -13.95
C VAL A 208 -3.76 13.05 -13.05
N PRO A 209 -4.28 11.80 -13.02
CA PRO A 209 -5.35 11.42 -12.10
C PRO A 209 -5.03 11.70 -10.63
N CYS A 210 -3.85 11.31 -10.15
CA CYS A 210 -3.45 11.51 -8.75
C CYS A 210 -3.22 13.00 -8.42
N LEU A 211 -2.65 13.77 -9.33
CA LEU A 211 -2.51 15.22 -9.16
C LEU A 211 -3.87 15.91 -9.03
N LEU A 212 -4.83 15.60 -9.89
CA LEU A 212 -6.15 16.20 -9.81
C LEU A 212 -6.92 15.71 -8.58
N ALA A 213 -6.78 14.44 -8.21
CA ALA A 213 -7.37 13.89 -7.00
C ALA A 213 -6.84 14.57 -5.71
N TRP A 214 -5.62 15.07 -5.71
CA TRP A 214 -5.05 15.87 -4.63
C TRP A 214 -5.45 17.35 -4.72
N VAL A 215 -5.36 17.96 -5.90
CA VAL A 215 -5.56 19.42 -6.09
C VAL A 215 -7.01 19.82 -5.84
N VAL A 216 -7.99 19.07 -6.34
CA VAL A 216 -9.42 19.40 -6.24
C VAL A 216 -9.88 19.56 -4.77
N PRO A 217 -9.68 18.60 -3.87
CA PRO A 217 -10.10 18.76 -2.47
C PRO A 217 -9.26 19.81 -1.74
N THR A 218 -7.97 19.97 -2.07
CA THR A 218 -7.11 20.98 -1.48
C THR A 218 -7.57 22.40 -1.83
N LEU A 219 -7.96 22.64 -3.08
CA LEU A 219 -8.56 23.91 -3.52
C LEU A 219 -9.84 24.24 -2.74
N TRP A 220 -10.72 23.26 -2.56
CA TRP A 220 -11.95 23.46 -1.83
C TRP A 220 -11.72 23.73 -0.36
N LEU A 221 -10.88 22.92 0.30
CA LEU A 221 -10.51 23.11 1.71
C LEU A 221 -9.84 24.47 1.94
N SER A 222 -9.05 24.97 0.98
CA SER A 222 -8.40 26.27 1.09
C SER A 222 -9.39 27.45 1.22
N ARG A 223 -10.61 27.31 0.71
CA ARG A 223 -11.66 28.34 0.79
C ARG A 223 -12.31 28.41 2.16
N SER A 224 -12.31 27.33 2.93
CA SER A 224 -12.92 27.26 4.27
C SER A 224 -11.96 27.62 5.41
N LEU A 225 -10.70 27.94 5.09
CA LEU A 225 -9.68 28.27 6.07
C LEU A 225 -9.64 29.79 6.35
N PRO A 226 -9.29 30.21 7.60
CA PRO A 226 -9.04 31.59 7.95
C PRO A 226 -7.82 32.14 7.18
N GLU A 227 -7.67 33.44 7.05
CA GLU A 227 -6.55 34.05 6.34
C GLU A 227 -5.22 33.81 7.04
N ARG A 228 -5.21 33.89 8.38
CA ARG A 228 -4.02 33.75 9.22
C ARG A 228 -4.17 32.58 10.19
N ILE A 229 -3.04 32.00 10.50
CA ILE A 229 -2.93 30.92 11.47
C ILE A 229 -1.89 31.32 12.50
N ASP A 230 -2.23 31.08 13.78
CA ASP A 230 -1.25 31.14 14.85
C ASP A 230 -0.40 29.86 14.79
N MET A 231 0.90 30.03 14.61
CA MET A 231 1.85 28.94 14.60
C MET A 231 2.72 29.00 15.82
N GLU A 232 2.81 27.91 16.51
CA GLU A 232 3.87 27.69 17.48
C GLU A 232 5.10 27.23 16.70
N LEU A 233 6.25 27.85 16.99
CA LEU A 233 7.51 27.26 16.58
C LEU A 233 7.65 25.99 17.41
N PRO A 234 7.79 24.81 16.80
CA PRO A 234 8.13 23.67 17.60
C PRO A 234 9.38 24.03 18.38
N ALA A 235 9.27 24.11 19.72
CA ALA A 235 10.41 24.00 20.58
C ALA A 235 10.92 22.57 20.34
N MET A 236 11.75 22.42 19.35
CA MET A 236 12.29 21.13 18.99
C MET A 236 13.19 20.65 20.11
N PRO A 237 12.77 19.72 20.96
CA PRO A 237 13.71 18.78 21.56
C PRO A 237 14.02 17.80 20.44
N TYR A 238 14.79 18.28 19.44
CA TYR A 238 14.88 17.49 18.24
C TYR A 238 15.95 16.45 18.40
N ARG A 239 15.62 15.25 17.99
CA ARG A 239 16.54 14.14 17.75
C ARG A 239 17.82 14.59 17.02
N GLY A 240 17.80 15.74 16.34
CA GLY A 240 18.89 16.30 15.59
C GLY A 240 19.96 17.05 16.40
N ASP A 241 19.66 17.63 17.55
CA ASP A 241 20.67 18.29 18.39
C ASP A 241 21.61 17.27 19.07
N ASP A 242 21.13 16.04 19.28
CA ASP A 242 21.96 14.93 19.74
C ASP A 242 22.72 14.22 18.62
N THR A 243 22.40 14.46 17.35
CA THR A 243 23.16 13.97 16.22
C THR A 243 24.17 15.04 15.82
N ASN A 244 25.43 14.87 16.17
CA ASN A 244 26.54 15.72 15.66
C ASN A 244 26.75 15.54 14.15
N LEU A 245 25.68 15.28 13.38
CA LEU A 245 25.74 15.08 11.95
C LEU A 245 25.75 16.42 11.23
N ASN A 246 26.78 16.64 10.42
CA ASN A 246 26.85 17.78 9.53
C ASN A 246 25.74 17.72 8.47
N VAL A 247 25.30 18.89 7.98
CA VAL A 247 24.30 18.98 6.91
C VAL A 247 24.67 18.11 5.70
N TRP A 248 25.95 18.07 5.32
CA TRP A 248 26.44 17.23 4.22
C TRP A 248 26.25 15.73 4.47
N GLN A 249 26.44 15.28 5.69
CA GLN A 249 26.22 13.86 6.05
C GLN A 249 24.73 13.51 5.97
N ARG A 250 23.83 14.38 6.42
CA ARG A 250 22.39 14.19 6.29
C ARG A 250 21.95 14.16 4.82
N VAL A 251 22.46 15.07 3.99
CA VAL A 251 22.20 15.11 2.54
C VAL A 251 22.73 13.84 1.87
N MET A 252 23.92 13.37 2.22
CA MET A 252 24.49 12.13 1.70
C MET A 252 23.64 10.91 2.06
N MET A 253 23.19 10.80 3.33
CA MET A 253 22.31 9.71 3.76
C MET A 253 20.96 9.76 3.03
N LEU A 254 20.40 10.95 2.86
CA LEU A 254 19.15 11.16 2.13
C LEU A 254 19.30 10.76 0.65
N PHE A 255 20.43 11.12 0.04
CA PHE A 255 20.73 10.74 -1.34
C PHE A 255 20.90 9.21 -1.48
N VAL A 256 21.60 8.55 -0.56
CA VAL A 256 21.74 7.07 -0.57
C VAL A 256 20.40 6.40 -0.35
N GLY A 257 19.59 6.85 0.61
CA GLY A 257 18.30 6.25 0.92
C GLY A 257 17.27 6.48 -0.20
N ILE A 258 16.90 7.74 -0.47
CA ILE A 258 15.86 8.07 -1.47
C ILE A 258 16.36 7.80 -2.90
N GLY A 259 17.59 8.22 -3.22
CA GLY A 259 18.19 7.93 -4.52
C GLY A 259 18.33 6.44 -4.79
N GLY A 260 18.65 5.65 -3.75
CA GLY A 260 18.67 4.18 -3.82
C GLY A 260 17.29 3.60 -4.11
N LEU A 261 16.22 4.10 -3.47
CA LEU A 261 14.85 3.67 -3.77
C LEU A 261 14.47 3.95 -5.23
N TRP A 262 14.86 5.07 -5.78
CA TRP A 262 14.64 5.38 -7.21
C TRP A 262 15.42 4.48 -8.16
N PHE A 263 16.53 3.92 -7.70
CA PHE A 263 17.32 2.98 -8.49
C PHE A 263 16.70 1.58 -8.57
N ILE A 264 15.80 1.20 -7.66
CA ILE A 264 15.22 -0.16 -7.61
C ILE A 264 14.53 -0.56 -8.92
N PRO A 265 13.69 0.27 -9.58
CA PRO A 265 13.11 -0.10 -10.88
C PRO A 265 14.15 -0.34 -11.96
N THR A 266 15.21 0.45 -11.98
CA THR A 266 16.33 0.28 -12.92
C THR A 266 17.09 -1.02 -12.62
N PHE A 267 17.37 -1.29 -11.34
CA PHE A 267 17.97 -2.54 -10.88
C PHE A 267 17.16 -3.77 -11.32
N HIS A 268 15.85 -3.74 -11.09
CA HIS A 268 14.94 -4.81 -11.53
C HIS A 268 14.97 -5.00 -13.06
N ASN A 269 14.95 -3.91 -13.83
CA ASN A 269 14.99 -3.99 -15.30
C ASN A 269 16.29 -4.60 -15.84
N ILE A 270 17.43 -4.33 -15.19
CA ILE A 270 18.74 -4.85 -15.58
C ILE A 270 18.91 -6.30 -15.13
N THR A 271 18.64 -6.59 -13.86
CA THR A 271 18.96 -7.89 -13.25
C THR A 271 17.86 -8.94 -13.41
N LYS A 272 16.62 -8.50 -13.65
CA LYS A 272 15.39 -9.33 -13.60
C LYS A 272 15.12 -9.96 -12.24
N LEU A 273 15.89 -9.60 -11.21
CA LEU A 273 15.62 -10.03 -9.84
C LEU A 273 14.41 -9.27 -9.27
N SER A 274 13.72 -9.92 -8.33
CA SER A 274 12.59 -9.29 -7.66
C SER A 274 12.97 -7.96 -6.98
N PRO A 275 12.11 -6.94 -6.99
CA PRO A 275 12.40 -5.61 -6.44
C PRO A 275 12.88 -5.60 -4.99
N PHE A 276 12.45 -6.58 -4.17
CA PHE A 276 12.86 -6.65 -2.76
C PHE A 276 14.38 -6.80 -2.58
N VAL A 277 15.06 -7.49 -3.51
CA VAL A 277 16.52 -7.64 -3.47
C VAL A 277 17.21 -6.27 -3.61
N GLY A 278 16.71 -5.43 -4.53
CA GLY A 278 17.19 -4.05 -4.67
C GLY A 278 16.96 -3.22 -3.42
N ALA A 279 15.79 -3.35 -2.80
CA ALA A 279 15.46 -2.64 -1.55
C ALA A 279 16.36 -3.07 -0.38
N LEU A 280 16.62 -4.36 -0.23
CA LEU A 280 17.58 -4.88 0.78
C LEU A 280 19.01 -4.42 0.52
N CYS A 281 19.42 -4.32 -0.75
CA CYS A 281 20.73 -3.77 -1.11
C CYS A 281 20.86 -2.30 -0.68
N VAL A 282 19.86 -1.47 -0.99
CA VAL A 282 19.84 -0.07 -0.56
C VAL A 282 19.83 0.04 0.96
N LEU A 283 19.03 -0.78 1.64
CA LEU A 283 19.01 -0.82 3.10
C LEU A 283 20.38 -1.15 3.67
N SER A 284 21.04 -2.18 3.16
CA SER A 284 22.36 -2.61 3.65
C SER A 284 23.42 -1.53 3.47
N LEU A 285 23.42 -0.85 2.31
CA LEU A 285 24.31 0.29 2.05
C LEU A 285 24.04 1.45 3.00
N LEU A 286 22.77 1.85 3.16
CA LEU A 286 22.41 2.93 4.06
C LEU A 286 22.73 2.58 5.52
N TRP A 287 22.55 1.32 5.91
CA TRP A 287 22.90 0.87 7.25
C TRP A 287 24.41 0.97 7.52
N ILE A 288 25.23 0.51 6.57
CA ILE A 288 26.70 0.66 6.66
C ILE A 288 27.09 2.13 6.76
N VAL A 289 26.51 2.99 5.92
CA VAL A 289 26.76 4.44 5.98
C VAL A 289 26.33 5.01 7.34
N ASN A 290 25.19 4.60 7.86
CA ASN A 290 24.70 5.01 9.17
C ASN A 290 25.65 4.62 10.30
N GLU A 291 26.20 3.40 10.30
CA GLU A 291 27.16 2.95 11.29
C GLU A 291 28.48 3.74 11.21
N ILE A 292 29.00 3.98 10.01
CA ILE A 292 30.23 4.77 9.79
C ILE A 292 30.07 6.21 10.28
N VAL A 293 28.95 6.84 9.92
CA VAL A 293 28.68 8.25 10.25
C VAL A 293 28.46 8.46 11.75
N ASN A 294 27.78 7.51 12.40
CA ASN A 294 27.49 7.53 13.84
C ASN A 294 28.57 6.92 14.73
N HIS A 295 29.66 6.41 14.16
CA HIS A 295 30.75 5.73 14.92
C HIS A 295 31.35 6.59 16.04
N ARG A 296 31.39 7.92 15.90
CA ARG A 296 31.96 8.83 16.89
C ARG A 296 31.03 9.17 18.07
N LEU A 297 29.79 8.73 18.05
CA LEU A 297 28.80 8.97 19.10
C LEU A 297 28.78 7.83 20.11
N MET A 298 29.93 7.52 20.68
CA MET A 298 30.16 6.35 21.55
C MET A 298 29.77 6.60 23.03
N ASN A 299 28.54 6.99 23.32
CA ASN A 299 27.97 6.76 24.64
C ASN A 299 27.10 5.49 24.57
N ALA A 300 27.39 4.50 25.38
CA ALA A 300 26.80 3.16 25.32
C ALA A 300 25.26 3.14 25.32
N ASP A 301 24.61 4.04 26.06
CA ASP A 301 23.15 4.15 26.13
C ASP A 301 22.53 4.73 24.83
N GLN A 302 23.21 5.64 24.16
CA GLN A 302 22.79 6.18 22.88
C GLN A 302 22.99 5.19 21.72
N MET A 303 24.02 4.33 21.82
CA MET A 303 24.26 3.27 20.85
C MET A 303 23.15 2.22 20.83
N ILE A 304 22.58 1.87 21.98
CA ILE A 304 21.48 0.90 22.07
C ILE A 304 20.20 1.49 21.46
N GLN A 305 19.98 2.80 21.60
CA GLN A 305 18.80 3.47 21.02
C GLN A 305 18.89 3.68 19.50
N ARG A 306 20.11 3.75 18.92
CA ARG A 306 20.35 4.06 17.51
C ARG A 306 20.78 2.87 16.65
N ARG A 307 21.26 1.76 17.26
CA ARG A 307 21.80 0.60 16.54
C ARG A 307 20.76 -0.22 15.81
N MET A 308 19.60 -0.41 16.39
CA MET A 308 18.49 -1.07 15.72
C MET A 308 17.42 -0.01 15.49
N PRO A 309 17.07 0.27 14.25
CA PRO A 309 15.91 1.08 13.99
C PRO A 309 14.75 0.48 14.78
N ARG A 310 14.07 1.32 15.56
CA ARG A 310 12.85 0.92 16.27
C ARG A 310 11.71 0.53 15.32
N VAL A 311 12.03 0.37 14.03
CA VAL A 311 11.16 -0.07 12.93
C VAL A 311 10.52 -1.41 13.21
N LEU A 312 11.21 -2.28 13.93
CA LEU A 312 10.58 -3.49 14.47
C LEU A 312 9.58 -3.14 15.57
N GLN A 313 9.19 -1.86 15.69
CA GLN A 313 8.11 -1.46 16.57
C GLN A 313 6.79 -2.05 16.08
N TYR A 314 5.92 -2.23 17.03
CA TYR A 314 4.63 -2.92 16.94
C TYR A 314 3.80 -2.59 15.69
N GLY A 315 3.85 -1.34 15.18
CA GLY A 315 3.10 -0.90 14.01
C GLY A 315 3.56 -1.52 12.68
N VAL A 316 4.87 -1.62 12.47
CA VAL A 316 5.44 -2.15 11.23
C VAL A 316 5.26 -3.66 11.14
N ILE A 317 5.51 -4.38 12.25
CA ILE A 317 5.27 -5.82 12.31
C ILE A 317 3.79 -6.13 12.05
N GLN A 318 2.86 -5.33 12.60
CA GLN A 318 1.44 -5.52 12.34
C GLN A 318 1.08 -5.37 10.87
N LEU A 319 1.65 -4.36 10.18
CA LEU A 319 1.43 -4.18 8.75
C LEU A 319 1.96 -5.36 7.94
N MET A 320 3.15 -5.87 8.25
CA MET A 320 3.74 -7.03 7.58
C MET A 320 2.89 -8.28 7.75
N LEU A 321 2.45 -8.55 8.98
CA LEU A 321 1.55 -9.68 9.28
C LEU A 321 0.19 -9.51 8.57
N PHE A 322 -0.32 -8.28 8.48
CA PHE A 322 -1.53 -7.98 7.75
C PHE A 322 -1.38 -8.29 6.25
N VAL A 323 -0.31 -7.79 5.62
CA VAL A 323 0.00 -8.03 4.21
C VAL A 323 0.15 -9.53 3.93
N MET A 324 0.93 -10.23 4.76
CA MET A 324 1.11 -11.67 4.65
C MET A 324 -0.24 -12.42 4.73
N GLY A 325 -1.05 -12.09 5.75
CA GLY A 325 -2.35 -12.73 5.97
C GLY A 325 -3.32 -12.50 4.81
N ILE A 326 -3.40 -11.28 4.28
CA ILE A 326 -4.25 -10.97 3.12
C ILE A 326 -3.77 -11.72 1.87
N MET A 327 -2.47 -11.71 1.58
CA MET A 327 -1.94 -12.42 0.40
C MET A 327 -2.22 -13.93 0.48
N LEU A 328 -2.06 -14.53 1.66
CA LEU A 328 -2.41 -15.94 1.86
C LEU A 328 -3.91 -16.21 1.72
N ALA A 329 -4.77 -15.33 2.24
CA ALA A 329 -6.22 -15.46 2.12
C ALA A 329 -6.69 -15.36 0.66
N VAL A 330 -6.15 -14.39 -0.08
CA VAL A 330 -6.45 -14.18 -1.50
C VAL A 330 -5.94 -15.36 -2.35
N ALA A 331 -4.78 -15.92 -2.02
CA ALA A 331 -4.20 -17.09 -2.67
C ALA A 331 -5.08 -18.34 -2.51
N VAL A 332 -5.60 -18.60 -1.31
CA VAL A 332 -6.55 -19.71 -1.10
C VAL A 332 -7.79 -19.56 -1.96
N MET A 333 -8.33 -18.35 -2.10
CA MET A 333 -9.49 -18.09 -2.96
C MET A 333 -9.18 -18.38 -4.44
N GLN A 334 -7.93 -18.16 -4.86
CA GLN A 334 -7.48 -18.51 -6.21
C GLN A 334 -7.46 -20.03 -6.39
N GLU A 335 -6.87 -20.76 -5.46
CA GLU A 335 -6.70 -22.21 -5.51
C GLU A 335 -8.03 -23.00 -5.44
N ILE A 336 -9.04 -22.44 -4.75
CA ILE A 336 -10.38 -23.05 -4.77
C ILE A 336 -11.21 -22.67 -5.99
N GLY A 337 -10.66 -21.87 -6.93
CA GLY A 337 -11.34 -21.43 -8.15
C GLY A 337 -12.41 -20.35 -7.95
N ALA A 338 -12.48 -19.73 -6.76
CA ALA A 338 -13.51 -18.74 -6.46
C ALA A 338 -13.36 -17.46 -7.29
N TRP A 339 -12.12 -17.01 -7.54
CA TRP A 339 -11.86 -15.86 -8.39
C TRP A 339 -12.20 -16.13 -9.85
N ALA A 340 -11.88 -17.30 -10.37
CA ALA A 340 -12.22 -17.69 -11.74
C ALA A 340 -13.75 -17.73 -11.96
N TRP A 341 -14.49 -18.24 -10.97
CA TRP A 341 -15.96 -18.20 -11.01
C TRP A 341 -16.49 -16.77 -11.01
N LEU A 342 -15.93 -15.90 -10.15
CA LEU A 342 -16.34 -14.50 -10.09
C LEU A 342 -15.98 -13.72 -11.37
N ALA A 343 -14.81 -13.98 -11.97
CA ALA A 343 -14.41 -13.41 -13.24
C ALA A 343 -15.39 -13.77 -14.36
N GLN A 344 -15.75 -15.05 -14.49
CA GLN A 344 -16.74 -15.51 -15.46
C GLN A 344 -18.11 -14.86 -15.25
N TRP A 345 -18.54 -14.72 -13.99
CA TRP A 345 -19.80 -14.05 -13.69
C TRP A 345 -19.76 -12.58 -14.09
N LEU A 346 -18.67 -11.87 -13.78
CA LEU A 346 -18.46 -10.46 -14.17
C LEU A 346 -18.43 -10.30 -15.69
N ASP A 347 -17.74 -11.17 -16.40
CA ASP A 347 -17.62 -11.12 -17.87
C ASP A 347 -18.97 -11.37 -18.57
N HIS A 348 -19.84 -12.17 -17.96
CA HIS A 348 -21.19 -12.39 -18.48
C HIS A 348 -22.17 -11.26 -18.17
N HIS A 349 -22.12 -10.66 -16.96
CA HIS A 349 -23.18 -9.77 -16.50
C HIS A 349 -22.76 -8.28 -16.52
N VAL A 350 -21.50 -7.98 -16.30
CA VAL A 350 -21.02 -6.59 -16.12
C VAL A 350 -20.20 -6.13 -17.33
N ARG A 351 -19.27 -6.95 -17.80
CA ARG A 351 -18.38 -6.74 -18.95
C ARG A 351 -17.81 -5.31 -19.04
N SER A 352 -17.49 -4.70 -17.90
CA SER A 352 -16.97 -3.34 -17.82
C SER A 352 -15.97 -3.20 -16.68
N ILE A 353 -14.70 -2.92 -17.03
CA ILE A 353 -13.66 -2.65 -16.03
C ILE A 353 -13.95 -1.38 -15.22
N TRP A 354 -14.72 -0.44 -15.79
CA TRP A 354 -15.09 0.82 -15.11
C TRP A 354 -16.05 0.58 -13.94
N VAL A 355 -17.02 -0.32 -14.13
CA VAL A 355 -17.92 -0.72 -13.03
C VAL A 355 -17.12 -1.39 -11.92
N VAL A 356 -16.18 -2.27 -12.26
CA VAL A 356 -15.29 -2.92 -11.29
C VAL A 356 -14.45 -1.88 -10.57
N ALA A 357 -13.90 -0.87 -11.27
CA ALA A 357 -13.14 0.22 -10.65
C ALA A 357 -13.98 1.04 -9.66
N VAL A 358 -15.24 1.33 -10.02
CA VAL A 358 -16.16 2.04 -9.11
C VAL A 358 -16.47 1.20 -7.87
N VAL A 359 -16.76 -0.09 -8.04
CA VAL A 359 -17.00 -1.00 -6.91
C VAL A 359 -15.74 -1.10 -6.03
N THR A 360 -14.56 -1.23 -6.65
CA THR A 360 -13.27 -1.24 -5.92
C THR A 360 -13.10 -0.02 -5.02
N GLY A 361 -13.38 1.19 -5.52
CA GLY A 361 -13.26 2.42 -4.72
C GLY A 361 -14.23 2.47 -3.54
N PHE A 362 -15.47 2.06 -3.75
CA PHE A 362 -16.45 1.98 -2.65
C PHE A 362 -16.09 0.91 -1.62
N VAL A 363 -15.64 -0.25 -2.05
CA VAL A 363 -15.19 -1.32 -1.15
C VAL A 363 -13.96 -0.85 -0.37
N SER A 364 -13.00 -0.22 -1.02
CA SER A 364 -11.79 0.33 -0.37
C SER A 364 -12.10 1.44 0.64
N SER A 365 -13.19 2.15 0.47
CA SER A 365 -13.60 3.18 1.45
C SER A 365 -13.95 2.61 2.83
N VAL A 366 -14.29 1.33 2.89
CA VAL A 366 -14.69 0.59 4.11
C VAL A 366 -13.64 -0.44 4.52
N LEU A 367 -13.13 -1.20 3.54
CA LEU A 367 -12.03 -2.15 3.73
C LEU A 367 -10.68 -1.44 3.59
N ASP A 368 -9.63 -2.11 4.03
CA ASP A 368 -8.27 -1.63 3.82
C ASP A 368 -7.90 -1.57 2.33
N ASN A 369 -7.15 -0.53 1.93
CA ASN A 369 -6.74 -0.31 0.54
C ASN A 369 -5.99 -1.51 -0.03
N PHE A 370 -5.02 -2.05 0.73
CA PHE A 370 -4.21 -3.19 0.30
C PHE A 370 -5.07 -4.44 0.11
N ALA A 371 -5.91 -4.76 1.10
CA ALA A 371 -6.80 -5.92 1.03
C ALA A 371 -7.75 -5.82 -0.17
N THR A 372 -8.32 -4.64 -0.42
CA THR A 372 -9.19 -4.38 -1.56
C THR A 372 -8.44 -4.54 -2.88
N CYS A 373 -7.27 -3.91 -3.00
CA CYS A 373 -6.45 -4.00 -4.22
C CYS A 373 -6.10 -5.44 -4.56
N MET A 374 -5.60 -6.21 -3.60
CA MET A 374 -5.22 -7.61 -3.82
C MET A 374 -6.42 -8.49 -4.15
N THR A 375 -7.58 -8.27 -3.51
CA THR A 375 -8.81 -8.98 -3.81
C THR A 375 -9.26 -8.77 -5.25
N PHE A 376 -9.39 -7.51 -5.67
CA PHE A 376 -9.84 -7.20 -7.03
C PHE A 376 -8.80 -7.55 -8.09
N ALA A 377 -7.50 -7.37 -7.80
CA ALA A 377 -6.44 -7.78 -8.71
C ALA A 377 -6.43 -9.31 -8.95
N SER A 378 -6.77 -10.10 -7.94
CA SER A 378 -6.76 -11.56 -8.07
C SER A 378 -7.99 -12.16 -8.74
N ILE A 379 -9.03 -11.37 -9.02
CA ILE A 379 -10.20 -11.82 -9.79
C ILE A 379 -9.77 -12.25 -11.20
N TYR A 380 -8.91 -11.45 -11.83
CA TYR A 380 -8.32 -11.79 -13.12
C TYR A 380 -6.90 -12.25 -12.86
N ALA A 381 -6.67 -13.56 -13.01
CA ALA A 381 -5.32 -14.10 -12.91
C ALA A 381 -4.40 -13.44 -13.94
N LEU A 382 -3.11 -13.33 -13.60
CA LEU A 382 -2.09 -13.03 -14.62
C LEU A 382 -2.29 -13.94 -15.82
N PRO A 383 -2.04 -13.46 -17.02
CA PRO A 383 -2.19 -14.24 -18.24
C PRO A 383 -1.12 -15.34 -18.30
N ASP A 384 -1.31 -16.42 -17.56
CA ASP A 384 -0.87 -17.72 -18.02
C ASP A 384 -1.80 -18.05 -19.16
N GLY A 385 -1.27 -18.16 -20.39
CA GLY A 385 -1.96 -18.06 -21.67
C GLY A 385 -3.27 -18.86 -21.89
N ASP A 386 -3.74 -19.66 -20.95
CA ASP A 386 -4.87 -20.56 -21.16
C ASP A 386 -6.22 -20.00 -20.66
N THR A 387 -6.26 -19.18 -19.61
CA THR A 387 -7.53 -18.67 -19.06
C THR A 387 -8.11 -17.49 -19.84
N LEU A 388 -7.28 -16.68 -20.48
CA LEU A 388 -7.72 -15.56 -21.33
C LEU A 388 -8.16 -16.00 -22.74
N GLN A 389 -7.85 -17.22 -23.16
CA GLN A 389 -8.24 -17.71 -24.49
C GLN A 389 -9.77 -17.90 -24.67
N GLN A 390 -10.52 -17.92 -23.60
CA GLN A 390 -11.98 -18.12 -23.64
C GLN A 390 -12.77 -16.83 -23.92
N VAL A 391 -12.16 -15.63 -23.82
CA VAL A 391 -12.82 -14.35 -24.13
C VAL A 391 -12.67 -14.03 -25.60
N SER A 392 -13.76 -13.96 -26.34
CA SER A 392 -13.79 -13.79 -27.79
C SER A 392 -13.39 -12.39 -28.28
N ASP A 393 -13.36 -11.38 -27.40
CA ASP A 393 -13.12 -9.98 -27.74
C ASP A 393 -11.68 -9.56 -27.40
N ALA A 394 -10.84 -9.37 -28.42
CA ALA A 394 -9.43 -9.01 -28.27
C ALA A 394 -9.24 -7.65 -27.57
N ALA A 395 -10.13 -6.69 -27.78
CA ALA A 395 -10.08 -5.37 -27.16
C ALA A 395 -10.39 -5.42 -25.66
N TYR A 396 -11.29 -6.32 -25.25
CA TYR A 396 -11.55 -6.53 -23.82
C TYR A 396 -10.39 -7.25 -23.13
N ARG A 397 -9.76 -8.22 -23.80
CA ARG A 397 -8.59 -8.96 -23.29
C ARG A 397 -7.39 -8.06 -23.03
N SER A 398 -7.09 -7.13 -23.97
CA SER A 398 -5.93 -6.24 -23.85
C SER A 398 -5.95 -5.38 -22.58
N GLN A 399 -7.12 -5.21 -21.95
CA GLN A 399 -7.26 -4.47 -20.68
C GLN A 399 -6.65 -5.22 -19.49
N PHE A 400 -6.45 -6.53 -19.59
CA PHE A 400 -5.89 -7.41 -18.56
C PHE A 400 -4.45 -7.84 -18.86
N ASP A 401 -3.88 -7.46 -19.98
CA ASP A 401 -2.48 -7.69 -20.30
C ASP A 401 -1.53 -6.95 -19.35
N VAL A 402 -0.25 -7.28 -19.42
CA VAL A 402 0.78 -6.52 -18.67
C VAL A 402 0.69 -5.04 -19.04
N ASN A 403 0.63 -4.17 -18.05
CA ASN A 403 0.33 -2.74 -18.18
C ASN A 403 -1.08 -2.41 -18.70
N GLY A 404 -2.02 -3.36 -18.65
CA GLY A 404 -3.41 -3.13 -19.00
C GLY A 404 -4.09 -2.08 -18.11
N LEU A 405 -5.19 -1.53 -18.60
CA LEU A 405 -5.90 -0.46 -17.90
C LEU A 405 -6.54 -0.95 -16.60
N TYR A 406 -6.98 -2.21 -16.56
CA TYR A 406 -7.61 -2.83 -15.38
C TYR A 406 -6.78 -2.66 -14.12
N TRP A 407 -5.49 -3.00 -14.18
CA TRP A 407 -4.59 -2.95 -13.03
C TRP A 407 -4.40 -1.54 -12.48
N LYS A 408 -4.31 -0.55 -13.39
CA LYS A 408 -4.19 0.87 -13.04
C LYS A 408 -5.46 1.38 -12.37
N LEU A 409 -6.63 0.97 -12.88
CA LEU A 409 -7.93 1.32 -12.31
C LEU A 409 -8.11 0.73 -10.91
N VAL A 410 -7.76 -0.55 -10.72
CA VAL A 410 -7.82 -1.21 -9.41
C VAL A 410 -6.88 -0.52 -8.42
N ALA A 411 -5.63 -0.26 -8.81
CA ALA A 411 -4.66 0.43 -7.96
C ALA A 411 -5.11 1.84 -7.58
N TYR A 412 -5.54 2.64 -8.56
CA TYR A 412 -6.03 4.00 -8.33
C TYR A 412 -7.27 4.00 -7.42
N SER A 413 -8.26 3.17 -7.76
CA SER A 413 -9.52 3.13 -7.02
C SER A 413 -9.34 2.60 -5.60
N SER A 414 -8.46 1.63 -5.37
CA SER A 414 -8.17 1.15 -4.02
C SER A 414 -7.46 2.22 -3.18
N ALA A 415 -6.42 2.85 -3.69
CA ALA A 415 -5.64 3.82 -2.94
C ALA A 415 -6.39 5.14 -2.68
N VAL A 416 -7.02 5.72 -3.72
CA VAL A 416 -7.71 7.02 -3.61
C VAL A 416 -9.13 6.86 -3.09
N GLY A 417 -9.83 5.78 -3.43
CA GLY A 417 -11.18 5.47 -2.94
C GLY A 417 -11.23 5.28 -1.42
N GLY A 418 -10.16 4.77 -0.80
CA GLY A 418 -10.03 4.66 0.65
C GLY A 418 -10.15 5.98 1.41
N ASN A 419 -10.02 7.12 0.72
CA ASN A 419 -10.21 8.44 1.31
C ASN A 419 -11.68 8.81 1.58
N ILE A 420 -12.66 8.12 1.00
CA ILE A 420 -14.08 8.52 1.07
C ILE A 420 -14.58 8.49 2.52
N PHE A 421 -14.30 7.45 3.29
CA PHE A 421 -14.75 7.30 4.68
C PHE A 421 -13.64 7.41 5.73
N LEU A 422 -12.40 7.59 5.33
CA LEU A 422 -11.21 7.66 6.18
C LEU A 422 -10.85 6.34 6.89
N ILE A 423 -11.79 5.44 7.10
CA ILE A 423 -11.58 4.15 7.77
C ILE A 423 -10.92 3.10 6.85
N GLY A 424 -11.05 3.28 5.54
CA GLY A 424 -10.48 2.38 4.55
C GLY A 424 -8.96 2.46 4.43
N SER A 425 -8.32 3.56 4.86
CA SER A 425 -6.86 3.68 4.77
C SER A 425 -6.19 3.67 6.15
N ALA A 426 -5.02 3.04 6.25
CA ALA A 426 -4.20 3.07 7.46
C ALA A 426 -3.77 4.50 7.82
N SER A 427 -3.47 5.34 6.81
CA SER A 427 -3.23 6.78 6.95
C SER A 427 -4.40 7.51 7.60
N GLY A 428 -5.62 7.21 7.17
CA GLY A 428 -6.84 7.77 7.75
C GLY A 428 -7.05 7.36 9.20
N LEU A 429 -6.78 6.09 9.52
CA LEU A 429 -6.87 5.59 10.89
C LEU A 429 -5.85 6.24 11.83
N ALA A 430 -4.64 6.54 11.36
CA ALA A 430 -3.63 7.28 12.11
C ALA A 430 -4.15 8.68 12.50
N LEU A 431 -4.72 9.40 11.54
CA LEU A 431 -5.33 10.71 11.80
C LEU A 431 -6.51 10.62 12.77
N MET A 432 -7.40 9.63 12.60
CA MET A 432 -8.55 9.45 13.48
C MET A 432 -8.13 9.24 14.95
N LYS A 433 -7.07 8.45 15.16
CA LYS A 433 -6.52 8.19 16.51
C LYS A 433 -5.85 9.44 17.08
N LEU A 434 -5.03 10.15 16.29
CA LEU A 434 -4.27 11.31 16.74
C LEU A 434 -5.19 12.49 17.11
N GLU A 435 -6.12 12.86 16.23
CA GLU A 435 -6.99 14.03 16.43
C GLU A 435 -8.38 13.67 16.95
N ARG A 436 -8.63 12.37 17.25
CA ARG A 436 -9.93 11.84 17.73
C ARG A 436 -11.11 12.29 16.84
N ILE A 437 -10.96 12.13 15.52
CA ILE A 437 -11.98 12.49 14.54
C ILE A 437 -13.04 11.39 14.48
N ARG A 438 -14.31 11.80 14.51
CA ARG A 438 -15.44 10.88 14.30
C ARG A 438 -15.69 10.72 12.79
N VAL A 439 -15.98 9.52 12.33
CA VAL A 439 -16.29 9.23 10.91
C VAL A 439 -17.40 10.11 10.36
N GLY A 440 -18.48 10.31 11.11
CA GLY A 440 -19.59 11.17 10.69
C GLY A 440 -19.20 12.64 10.48
N TRP A 441 -18.26 13.17 11.29
CA TRP A 441 -17.73 14.51 11.07
C TRP A 441 -16.92 14.57 9.76
N TYR A 442 -16.09 13.55 9.52
CA TYR A 442 -15.28 13.48 8.31
C TYR A 442 -16.14 13.42 7.05
N ILE A 443 -17.11 12.51 7.01
CA ILE A 443 -18.02 12.35 5.86
C ILE A 443 -18.70 13.67 5.52
N ARG A 444 -19.19 14.41 6.53
CA ARG A 444 -19.90 15.68 6.33
C ARG A 444 -19.01 16.81 5.81
N ASN A 445 -17.72 16.86 6.20
CA ASN A 445 -16.81 17.97 5.90
C ASN A 445 -15.84 17.68 4.74
N VAL A 446 -15.45 16.43 4.57
CA VAL A 446 -14.37 16.03 3.62
C VAL A 446 -14.77 14.85 2.75
N GLY A 447 -15.61 13.92 3.24
CA GLY A 447 -15.93 12.69 2.53
C GLY A 447 -16.54 12.91 1.15
N VAL A 448 -17.47 13.88 1.02
CA VAL A 448 -18.05 14.24 -0.28
C VAL A 448 -16.99 14.80 -1.24
N LEU A 449 -16.05 15.60 -0.72
CA LEU A 449 -14.94 16.13 -1.52
C LEU A 449 -13.99 15.03 -1.99
N SER A 450 -13.73 14.06 -1.12
CA SER A 450 -12.91 12.89 -1.45
C SER A 450 -13.58 12.03 -2.52
N LEU A 451 -14.90 11.84 -2.44
CA LEU A 451 -15.67 11.14 -3.46
C LEU A 451 -15.57 11.84 -4.82
N VAL A 452 -15.81 13.16 -4.84
CA VAL A 452 -15.70 13.97 -6.08
C VAL A 452 -14.28 13.89 -6.64
N SER A 453 -13.27 14.02 -5.79
CA SER A 453 -11.87 13.95 -6.14
C SER A 453 -11.50 12.61 -6.80
N TRP A 454 -11.93 11.50 -6.22
CA TRP A 454 -11.73 10.17 -6.76
C TRP A 454 -12.43 9.99 -8.12
N LEU A 455 -13.69 10.44 -8.26
CA LEU A 455 -14.43 10.39 -9.52
C LEU A 455 -13.78 11.25 -10.63
N VAL A 456 -13.25 12.42 -10.28
CA VAL A 456 -12.49 13.26 -11.23
C VAL A 456 -11.28 12.51 -11.78
N GLY A 457 -10.52 11.84 -10.93
CA GLY A 457 -9.38 11.04 -11.40
C GLY A 457 -9.79 9.83 -12.27
N LEU A 458 -10.93 9.18 -11.96
CA LEU A 458 -11.49 8.14 -12.84
C LEU A 458 -11.90 8.69 -14.21
N LEU A 459 -12.53 9.87 -14.25
CA LEU A 459 -12.89 10.54 -15.50
C LEU A 459 -11.64 10.89 -16.33
N VAL A 460 -10.56 11.30 -15.68
CA VAL A 460 -9.28 11.56 -16.36
C VAL A 460 -8.68 10.28 -16.93
N LEU A 461 -8.69 9.18 -16.17
CA LEU A 461 -8.26 7.88 -16.66
C LEU A 461 -9.09 7.43 -17.86
N TRP A 462 -10.39 7.66 -17.82
CA TRP A 462 -11.28 7.40 -18.95
C TRP A 462 -10.89 8.26 -20.17
N GLY A 463 -10.68 9.55 -19.98
CA GLY A 463 -10.24 10.43 -21.06
C GLY A 463 -8.91 10.00 -21.68
N LEU A 464 -7.93 9.61 -20.84
CA LEU A 464 -6.64 9.08 -21.30
C LEU A 464 -6.80 7.77 -22.10
N SER A 465 -7.70 6.89 -21.65
CA SER A 465 -7.94 5.60 -22.34
C SER A 465 -8.63 5.75 -23.72
N VAL A 466 -9.28 6.88 -23.97
CA VAL A 466 -9.89 7.19 -25.26
C VAL A 466 -8.89 7.88 -26.21
N LEU A 467 -7.89 8.58 -25.64
CA LEU A 467 -6.90 9.34 -26.40
C LEU A 467 -5.68 8.50 -26.83
N MET A 468 -5.39 7.43 -26.09
CA MET A 468 -4.27 6.51 -26.35
C MET A 468 -4.78 5.19 -26.94
#